data_0cbe9680337ca274bb3ae16d3daae08d
#
_entry.id   0cbe9680337ca274bb3ae16d3daae08d
#
_cell.length_a   1.000
_cell.length_b   1.000
_cell.length_c   1.000
_cell.angle_alpha   90.00
_cell.angle_beta   90.00
_cell.angle_gamma   90.00
#
_symmetry.space_group_name_H-M   'P 1'
#
loop_
_entity.id
_entity.type
_entity.pdbx_description
1 polymer ?
#
loop_
_entity_poly.entity_id
_entity_poly.type
_entity_poly.pdbx_seq_one_letter_code
_entity_poly.pdbx_strand_id
1 'polypeptide(L)'
;IETIIGDVHIPSSNTTPESYLVQKYFAQMVEAGCQICVMEVSSQGLMMHRTAGIPFEIGIFTNLAPDHIGPNEHASFEEYAACKGMLFRQCRHGIANVDDEHFDMVLAGHTCDLETIGFSDRADYRASDMELIGRPGYLGVKYHVSGKIDMDVEIDVPGRFSVYNSLVAIAVCEHFKVSQEDLKAALKVVKTKGRIEMIKVSDDFI
;
A
#
# COMPACT_ATOMS: atom_id res chain seq x y z
N ILE A 1 2.89 4.29 -15.04
CA ILE A 1 2.22 3.06 -14.57
C ILE A 1 2.55 1.96 -15.58
N GLU A 2 2.85 0.78 -15.09
CA GLU A 2 3.22 -0.39 -15.90
C GLU A 2 2.77 -1.68 -15.21
N THR A 3 2.62 -2.74 -16.00
CA THR A 3 2.47 -4.11 -15.51
C THR A 3 3.81 -4.82 -15.67
N ILE A 4 4.31 -5.45 -14.61
CA ILE A 4 5.57 -6.20 -14.60
C ILE A 4 5.26 -7.67 -14.39
N ILE A 5 5.73 -8.53 -15.30
CA ILE A 5 5.56 -9.99 -15.23
C ILE A 5 6.94 -10.64 -15.41
N GLY A 6 7.55 -11.07 -14.30
CA GLY A 6 8.96 -11.44 -14.30
C GLY A 6 9.82 -10.24 -14.73
N ASP A 7 10.57 -10.38 -15.81
CA ASP A 7 11.40 -9.31 -16.38
C ASP A 7 10.71 -8.54 -17.53
N VAL A 8 9.44 -8.82 -17.80
CA VAL A 8 8.68 -8.17 -18.88
C VAL A 8 7.94 -6.96 -18.35
N HIS A 9 8.19 -5.78 -18.94
CA HIS A 9 7.55 -4.52 -18.60
C HIS A 9 6.54 -4.14 -19.69
N ILE A 10 5.28 -3.95 -19.32
CA ILE A 10 4.17 -3.63 -20.21
C ILE A 10 3.59 -2.28 -19.79
N PRO A 11 3.72 -1.21 -20.63
CA PRO A 11 3.11 0.08 -20.34
C PRO A 11 1.59 -0.04 -20.15
N SER A 12 1.04 0.63 -19.14
CA SER A 12 -0.39 0.66 -18.87
C SER A 12 -0.94 2.09 -19.00
N SER A 13 -2.10 2.23 -19.64
CA SER A 13 -2.81 3.51 -19.75
C SER A 13 -3.66 3.80 -18.50
N ASN A 14 -4.04 2.79 -17.75
CA ASN A 14 -4.87 2.90 -16.55
C ASN A 14 -4.16 2.30 -15.34
N THR A 15 -4.36 2.88 -14.17
CA THR A 15 -3.88 2.33 -12.89
C THR A 15 -4.39 0.90 -12.69
N THR A 16 -5.70 0.69 -12.88
CA THR A 16 -6.31 -0.64 -12.91
C THR A 16 -6.69 -0.94 -14.36
N PRO A 17 -6.05 -1.92 -15.03
CA PRO A 17 -6.38 -2.28 -16.41
C PRO A 17 -7.83 -2.74 -16.57
N GLU A 18 -8.33 -2.76 -17.81
CA GLU A 18 -9.64 -3.33 -18.13
C GLU A 18 -9.72 -4.81 -17.74
N SER A 19 -10.90 -5.29 -17.37
CA SER A 19 -11.11 -6.63 -16.80
C SER A 19 -10.52 -7.76 -17.66
N TYR A 20 -10.63 -7.67 -18.98
CA TYR A 20 -10.00 -8.64 -19.90
C TYR A 20 -8.47 -8.64 -19.77
N LEU A 21 -7.86 -7.47 -19.68
CA LEU A 21 -6.39 -7.34 -19.54
C LEU A 21 -5.92 -7.85 -18.17
N VAL A 22 -6.67 -7.60 -17.12
CA VAL A 22 -6.36 -8.13 -15.77
C VAL A 22 -6.31 -9.66 -15.82
N GLN A 23 -7.33 -10.31 -16.38
CA GLN A 23 -7.37 -11.78 -16.50
C GLN A 23 -6.25 -12.32 -17.39
N LYS A 24 -5.96 -11.64 -18.51
CA LYS A 24 -4.85 -11.99 -19.39
C LYS A 24 -3.50 -11.91 -18.66
N TYR A 25 -3.27 -10.84 -17.92
CA TYR A 25 -2.03 -10.68 -17.16
C TYR A 25 -1.90 -11.70 -16.02
N PHE A 26 -2.99 -12.05 -15.34
CA PHE A 26 -2.96 -13.14 -14.36
C PHE A 26 -2.58 -14.47 -14.99
N ALA A 27 -3.12 -14.82 -16.16
CA ALA A 27 -2.72 -16.03 -16.88
C ALA A 27 -1.22 -16.02 -17.21
N GLN A 28 -0.70 -14.89 -17.74
CA GLN A 28 0.72 -14.73 -18.04
C GLN A 28 1.61 -14.78 -16.77
N MET A 29 1.15 -14.22 -15.64
CA MET A 29 1.86 -14.32 -14.36
C MET A 29 1.95 -15.77 -13.88
N VAL A 30 0.88 -16.54 -14.01
CA VAL A 30 0.88 -17.98 -13.69
C VAL A 30 1.85 -18.75 -14.60
N GLU A 31 1.84 -18.50 -15.90
CA GLU A 31 2.78 -19.11 -16.87
C GLU A 31 4.24 -18.74 -16.55
N ALA A 32 4.48 -17.51 -16.09
CA ALA A 32 5.80 -17.02 -15.66
C ALA A 32 6.22 -17.53 -14.26
N GLY A 33 5.36 -18.30 -13.56
CA GLY A 33 5.66 -18.83 -12.23
C GLY A 33 5.54 -17.82 -11.09
N CYS A 34 4.86 -16.68 -11.28
CA CYS A 34 4.61 -15.71 -10.22
C CYS A 34 3.72 -16.33 -9.14
N GLN A 35 4.15 -16.25 -7.89
CA GLN A 35 3.41 -16.79 -6.74
C GLN A 35 2.52 -15.73 -6.08
N ILE A 36 2.88 -14.46 -6.21
CA ILE A 36 2.18 -13.31 -5.62
C ILE A 36 2.02 -12.25 -6.69
N CYS A 37 0.84 -11.66 -6.77
CA CYS A 37 0.55 -10.49 -7.57
C CYS A 37 0.17 -9.32 -6.65
N VAL A 38 0.82 -8.18 -6.82
CA VAL A 38 0.47 -6.92 -6.17
C VAL A 38 -0.06 -5.98 -7.24
N MET A 39 -1.23 -5.39 -7.01
CA MET A 39 -1.82 -4.44 -7.95
C MET A 39 -2.44 -3.23 -7.27
N GLU A 40 -2.36 -2.09 -7.93
CA GLU A 40 -3.14 -0.92 -7.53
C GLU A 40 -4.57 -1.06 -8.02
N VAL A 41 -5.52 -0.91 -7.10
CA VAL A 41 -6.96 -0.98 -7.39
C VAL A 41 -7.55 0.41 -7.22
N SER A 42 -7.78 1.10 -8.33
CA SER A 42 -8.38 2.44 -8.33
C SER A 42 -9.88 2.39 -8.00
N SER A 43 -10.39 3.46 -7.41
CA SER A 43 -11.83 3.61 -7.15
C SER A 43 -12.67 3.53 -8.41
N GLN A 44 -12.20 4.10 -9.53
CA GLN A 44 -12.85 3.95 -10.84
C GLN A 44 -12.80 2.50 -11.33
N GLY A 45 -11.68 1.79 -11.13
CA GLY A 45 -11.58 0.37 -11.47
C GLY A 45 -12.61 -0.49 -10.72
N LEU A 46 -12.86 -0.17 -9.46
CA LEU A 46 -13.92 -0.81 -8.65
C LEU A 46 -15.31 -0.43 -9.14
N MET A 47 -15.57 0.87 -9.37
CA MET A 47 -16.84 1.38 -9.89
C MET A 47 -17.21 0.77 -11.24
N MET A 48 -16.22 0.61 -12.12
CA MET A 48 -16.39 0.02 -13.46
C MET A 48 -16.30 -1.51 -13.45
N HIS A 49 -16.28 -2.14 -12.28
CA HIS A 49 -16.20 -3.60 -12.12
C HIS A 49 -15.01 -4.28 -12.81
N ARG A 50 -13.88 -3.55 -13.00
CA ARG A 50 -12.68 -4.11 -13.64
C ARG A 50 -12.06 -5.26 -12.86
N THR A 51 -12.30 -5.32 -11.56
CA THR A 51 -11.83 -6.37 -10.65
C THR A 51 -12.95 -7.33 -10.20
N ALA A 52 -14.13 -7.28 -10.83
CA ALA A 52 -15.24 -8.16 -10.47
C ALA A 52 -14.85 -9.64 -10.55
N GLY A 53 -15.20 -10.40 -9.51
CA GLY A 53 -14.91 -11.83 -9.43
C GLY A 53 -13.46 -12.19 -9.07
N ILE A 54 -12.60 -11.21 -8.77
CA ILE A 54 -11.25 -11.47 -8.25
C ILE A 54 -11.32 -11.56 -6.73
N PRO A 55 -11.06 -12.73 -6.12
CA PRO A 55 -10.95 -12.85 -4.68
C PRO A 55 -9.56 -12.38 -4.24
N PHE A 56 -9.43 -11.14 -3.79
CA PHE A 56 -8.17 -10.67 -3.24
C PHE A 56 -7.86 -11.36 -1.91
N GLU A 57 -6.64 -11.84 -1.72
CA GLU A 57 -6.21 -12.35 -0.43
C GLU A 57 -6.10 -11.21 0.59
N ILE A 58 -5.50 -10.09 0.18
CA ILE A 58 -5.33 -8.91 1.03
C ILE A 58 -5.80 -7.65 0.29
N GLY A 59 -6.67 -6.87 0.92
CA GLY A 59 -7.05 -5.52 0.53
C GLY A 59 -6.39 -4.49 1.44
N ILE A 60 -5.87 -3.39 0.86
CA ILE A 60 -5.11 -2.39 1.61
C ILE A 60 -5.74 -1.00 1.46
N PHE A 61 -5.89 -0.28 2.58
CA PHE A 61 -6.27 1.12 2.62
C PHE A 61 -5.22 1.94 3.39
N THR A 62 -4.57 2.87 2.71
CA THR A 62 -3.53 3.72 3.30
C THR A 62 -4.05 5.08 3.71
N ASN A 63 -4.77 5.75 2.82
CA ASN A 63 -5.36 7.08 3.06
C ASN A 63 -6.40 7.44 2.00
N LEU A 64 -7.21 8.45 2.32
CA LEU A 64 -8.13 9.09 1.40
C LEU A 64 -8.01 10.61 1.51
N ALA A 65 -7.88 11.28 0.37
CA ALA A 65 -7.95 12.74 0.29
C ALA A 65 -8.97 13.13 -0.77
N PRO A 66 -9.61 14.31 -0.67
CA PRO A 66 -10.51 14.82 -1.70
C PRO A 66 -9.80 14.95 -3.04
N ASP A 67 -10.06 14.02 -3.93
CA ASP A 67 -9.51 13.93 -5.28
C ASP A 67 -10.49 13.13 -6.14
N HIS A 68 -10.29 13.10 -7.46
CA HIS A 68 -11.11 12.30 -8.36
C HIS A 68 -12.62 12.59 -8.29
N ILE A 69 -13.00 13.87 -8.09
CA ILE A 69 -14.39 14.34 -8.10
C ILE A 69 -14.59 15.27 -9.28
N GLY A 70 -15.43 14.91 -10.24
CA GLY A 70 -15.64 15.71 -11.43
C GLY A 70 -16.51 15.03 -12.49
N PRO A 71 -16.74 15.70 -13.65
CA PRO A 71 -17.70 15.22 -14.66
C PRO A 71 -17.43 13.84 -15.26
N ASN A 72 -16.17 13.37 -15.21
CA ASN A 72 -15.75 12.06 -15.74
C ASN A 72 -15.15 11.18 -14.62
N GLU A 73 -15.40 11.53 -13.39
CA GLU A 73 -14.89 10.87 -12.20
C GLU A 73 -16.03 10.52 -11.26
N HIS A 74 -15.84 10.58 -9.94
CA HIS A 74 -16.92 10.34 -8.99
C HIS A 74 -17.82 11.57 -8.87
N ALA A 75 -19.13 11.35 -8.68
CA ALA A 75 -20.11 12.42 -8.52
C ALA A 75 -19.98 13.14 -7.17
N SER A 76 -19.45 12.46 -6.15
CA SER A 76 -19.22 13.01 -4.81
C SER A 76 -18.08 12.31 -4.09
N PHE A 77 -17.64 12.90 -3.00
CA PHE A 77 -16.61 12.31 -2.12
C PHE A 77 -17.12 11.02 -1.46
N GLU A 78 -18.39 10.97 -1.10
CA GLU A 78 -19.04 9.79 -0.51
C GLU A 78 -19.06 8.62 -1.51
N GLU A 79 -19.37 8.89 -2.77
CA GLU A 79 -19.27 7.88 -3.83
C GLU A 79 -17.83 7.38 -4.00
N TYR A 80 -16.86 8.30 -4.01
CA TYR A 80 -15.44 7.96 -4.09
C TYR A 80 -15.00 7.04 -2.95
N ALA A 81 -15.34 7.40 -1.71
CA ALA A 81 -15.06 6.59 -0.53
C ALA A 81 -15.76 5.22 -0.58
N ALA A 82 -17.05 5.21 -0.95
CA ALA A 82 -17.83 3.97 -1.08
C ALA A 82 -17.24 3.03 -2.15
N CYS A 83 -16.78 3.59 -3.29
CA CYS A 83 -16.10 2.81 -4.32
C CYS A 83 -14.79 2.18 -3.80
N LYS A 84 -13.95 2.92 -3.07
CA LYS A 84 -12.76 2.33 -2.42
C LYS A 84 -13.13 1.22 -1.43
N GLY A 85 -14.22 1.39 -0.68
CA GLY A 85 -14.75 0.40 0.25
C GLY A 85 -15.17 -0.93 -0.41
N MET A 86 -15.46 -0.94 -1.72
CA MET A 86 -15.80 -2.18 -2.43
C MET A 86 -14.67 -3.22 -2.36
N LEU A 87 -13.41 -2.81 -2.28
CA LEU A 87 -12.27 -3.72 -2.14
C LEU A 87 -12.39 -4.58 -0.87
N PHE A 88 -12.87 -4.00 0.24
CA PHE A 88 -13.02 -4.68 1.54
C PHE A 88 -14.22 -5.61 1.64
N ARG A 89 -14.99 -5.71 0.56
CA ARG A 89 -16.02 -6.74 0.34
C ARG A 89 -15.58 -7.81 -0.66
N GLN A 90 -14.40 -7.63 -1.30
CA GLN A 90 -13.82 -8.55 -2.27
C GLN A 90 -12.52 -9.21 -1.76
N CYS A 91 -12.00 -8.81 -0.61
CA CYS A 91 -10.80 -9.40 -0.03
C CYS A 91 -11.11 -10.29 1.17
N ARG A 92 -10.21 -11.21 1.47
CA ARG A 92 -10.27 -12.07 2.65
C ARG A 92 -9.79 -11.34 3.89
N HIS A 93 -8.63 -10.68 3.80
CA HIS A 93 -8.05 -9.88 4.86
C HIS A 93 -7.99 -8.41 4.43
N GLY A 94 -8.33 -7.50 5.33
CA GLY A 94 -8.21 -6.06 5.13
C GLY A 94 -7.10 -5.50 6.02
N ILE A 95 -6.21 -4.68 5.46
CA ILE A 95 -5.23 -3.91 6.24
C ILE A 95 -5.53 -2.43 6.02
N ALA A 96 -5.89 -1.71 7.08
CA ALA A 96 -6.35 -0.34 6.94
C ALA A 96 -5.72 0.62 7.96
N ASN A 97 -5.40 1.81 7.49
CA ASN A 97 -4.89 2.89 8.33
C ASN A 97 -6.01 3.49 9.18
N VAL A 98 -6.00 3.19 10.49
CA VAL A 98 -7.03 3.65 11.44
C VAL A 98 -6.90 5.13 11.83
N ASP A 99 -5.77 5.75 11.48
CA ASP A 99 -5.52 7.18 11.73
C ASP A 99 -6.06 8.07 10.59
N ASP A 100 -6.51 7.50 9.48
CA ASP A 100 -7.15 8.26 8.42
C ASP A 100 -8.55 8.71 8.85
N GLU A 101 -8.86 10.00 8.68
CA GLU A 101 -10.15 10.57 9.09
C GLU A 101 -11.37 9.96 8.38
N HIS A 102 -11.15 9.34 7.22
CA HIS A 102 -12.19 8.69 6.43
C HIS A 102 -12.24 7.16 6.62
N PHE A 103 -11.47 6.63 7.57
CA PHE A 103 -11.41 5.19 7.87
C PHE A 103 -12.80 4.56 8.00
N ASP A 104 -13.64 5.11 8.86
CA ASP A 104 -14.98 4.56 9.12
C ASP A 104 -15.89 4.62 7.88
N MET A 105 -15.73 5.64 7.03
CA MET A 105 -16.49 5.80 5.78
C MET A 105 -16.07 4.76 4.74
N VAL A 106 -14.78 4.56 4.53
CA VAL A 106 -14.24 3.60 3.54
C VAL A 106 -14.52 2.16 3.97
N LEU A 107 -14.38 1.86 5.26
CA LEU A 107 -14.57 0.50 5.79
C LEU A 107 -16.03 0.16 6.10
N ALA A 108 -16.97 1.08 5.86
CA ALA A 108 -18.40 0.85 6.08
C ALA A 108 -18.89 -0.40 5.31
N GLY A 109 -19.41 -1.39 6.03
CA GLY A 109 -19.94 -2.63 5.44
C GLY A 109 -18.87 -3.56 4.85
N HIS A 110 -17.61 -3.49 5.30
CA HIS A 110 -16.59 -4.50 5.00
C HIS A 110 -17.03 -5.88 5.49
N THR A 111 -16.53 -6.92 4.84
CA THR A 111 -16.83 -8.33 5.18
C THR A 111 -15.56 -9.16 5.41
N CYS A 112 -14.40 -8.54 5.29
CA CYS A 112 -13.08 -9.16 5.48
C CYS A 112 -12.68 -9.21 6.96
N ASP A 113 -11.71 -10.06 7.27
CA ASP A 113 -10.99 -10.03 8.54
C ASP A 113 -10.11 -8.78 8.56
N LEU A 114 -10.49 -7.77 9.36
CA LEU A 114 -9.85 -6.45 9.35
C LEU A 114 -8.71 -6.39 10.38
N GLU A 115 -7.56 -5.91 9.93
CA GLU A 115 -6.42 -5.52 10.73
C GLU A 115 -6.13 -4.04 10.52
N THR A 116 -5.64 -3.38 11.55
CA THR A 116 -5.42 -1.94 11.53
C THR A 116 -3.95 -1.58 11.73
N ILE A 117 -3.51 -0.55 11.01
CA ILE A 117 -2.18 0.04 11.18
C ILE A 117 -2.31 1.51 11.58
N GLY A 118 -1.36 2.06 12.33
CA GLY A 118 -1.37 3.47 12.68
C GLY A 118 -0.47 3.83 13.86
N PHE A 119 -0.59 5.08 14.30
CA PHE A 119 0.00 5.57 15.56
C PHE A 119 -0.99 5.53 16.72
N SER A 120 -2.26 5.46 16.42
CA SER A 120 -3.36 5.37 17.39
C SER A 120 -3.27 4.10 18.23
N ASP A 121 -3.74 4.16 19.48
CA ASP A 121 -3.92 3.01 20.36
C ASP A 121 -4.93 1.98 19.81
N ARG A 122 -5.69 2.35 18.80
CA ARG A 122 -6.64 1.48 18.09
C ARG A 122 -5.97 0.57 17.06
N ALA A 123 -4.69 0.80 16.74
CA ALA A 123 -3.99 0.04 15.70
C ALA A 123 -3.50 -1.32 16.22
N ASP A 124 -3.73 -2.39 15.44
CA ASP A 124 -3.17 -3.72 15.68
C ASP A 124 -1.65 -3.76 15.48
N TYR A 125 -1.16 -2.98 14.52
CA TYR A 125 0.26 -2.70 14.29
C TYR A 125 0.50 -1.21 14.56
N ARG A 126 0.95 -0.91 15.77
CA ARG A 126 1.08 0.46 16.25
C ARG A 126 2.51 0.96 16.13
N ALA A 127 2.70 2.10 15.45
CA ALA A 127 3.97 2.81 15.47
C ALA A 127 4.05 3.76 16.67
N SER A 128 5.22 3.81 17.31
CA SER A 128 5.59 4.78 18.34
C SER A 128 7.03 5.24 18.17
N ASP A 129 7.44 6.24 18.94
CA ASP A 129 8.83 6.70 19.06
C ASP A 129 9.50 7.03 17.70
N MET A 130 8.71 7.63 16.79
CA MET A 130 9.21 8.01 15.47
C MET A 130 10.26 9.13 15.58
N GLU A 131 11.44 8.87 15.02
CA GLU A 131 12.54 9.82 14.91
C GLU A 131 13.03 9.91 13.46
N LEU A 132 13.36 11.15 13.01
CA LEU A 132 14.04 11.35 11.72
C LEU A 132 15.52 11.04 11.86
N ILE A 133 16.08 10.36 10.87
CA ILE A 133 17.49 10.03 10.79
C ILE A 133 18.09 10.73 9.57
N GLY A 134 19.07 11.63 9.82
CA GLY A 134 19.87 12.26 8.78
C GLY A 134 21.34 11.84 8.89
N ARG A 135 21.89 11.26 7.83
CA ARG A 135 23.33 10.92 7.69
C ARG A 135 23.76 11.24 6.26
N PRO A 136 25.05 11.50 5.98
CA PRO A 136 25.50 11.67 4.59
C PRO A 136 25.02 10.51 3.71
N GLY A 137 24.26 10.82 2.66
CA GLY A 137 23.69 9.83 1.74
C GLY A 137 22.50 9.02 2.27
N TYR A 138 21.94 9.37 3.44
CA TYR A 138 20.81 8.68 4.05
C TYR A 138 19.86 9.67 4.72
N LEU A 139 18.59 9.62 4.38
CA LEU A 139 17.54 10.39 5.03
C LEU A 139 16.32 9.51 5.25
N GLY A 140 16.10 9.11 6.48
CA GLY A 140 15.08 8.12 6.81
C GLY A 140 14.35 8.38 8.11
N VAL A 141 13.61 7.38 8.57
CA VAL A 141 12.97 7.35 9.88
C VAL A 141 13.28 6.04 10.59
N LYS A 142 13.35 6.11 11.92
CA LYS A 142 13.25 4.95 12.79
C LYS A 142 12.02 5.08 13.68
N TYR A 143 11.44 3.97 14.05
CA TYR A 143 10.28 3.92 14.94
C TYR A 143 10.15 2.52 15.55
N HIS A 144 9.36 2.40 16.60
CA HIS A 144 9.02 1.12 17.20
C HIS A 144 7.63 0.67 16.75
N VAL A 145 7.47 -0.61 16.42
CA VAL A 145 6.18 -1.25 16.16
C VAL A 145 5.82 -2.15 17.33
N SER A 146 4.61 -1.99 17.84
CA SER A 146 4.04 -2.83 18.89
C SER A 146 2.66 -3.36 18.49
N GLY A 147 2.12 -4.31 19.26
CA GLY A 147 0.83 -4.95 19.01
C GLY A 147 0.97 -6.36 18.49
N LYS A 148 0.54 -6.67 17.27
CA LYS A 148 0.68 -8.01 16.68
C LYS A 148 2.13 -8.44 16.45
N ILE A 149 3.02 -7.50 16.32
CA ILE A 149 4.47 -7.71 16.24
C ILE A 149 5.17 -6.71 17.17
N ASP A 150 6.35 -7.04 17.66
CA ASP A 150 7.18 -6.15 18.48
C ASP A 150 8.57 -6.06 17.85
N MET A 151 8.91 -4.88 17.29
CA MET A 151 10.19 -4.69 16.61
C MET A 151 10.54 -3.22 16.39
N ASP A 152 11.84 -2.93 16.40
CA ASP A 152 12.36 -1.66 15.91
C ASP A 152 12.56 -1.69 14.39
N VAL A 153 12.15 -0.62 13.73
CA VAL A 153 12.19 -0.45 12.28
C VAL A 153 13.02 0.77 11.92
N GLU A 154 13.83 0.65 10.87
CA GLU A 154 14.54 1.74 10.22
C GLU A 154 14.31 1.65 8.72
N ILE A 155 13.91 2.77 8.09
CA ILE A 155 13.67 2.86 6.64
C ILE A 155 14.37 4.08 6.05
N ASP A 156 14.95 3.93 4.84
CA ASP A 156 15.64 5.00 4.11
C ASP A 156 14.67 5.85 3.26
N VAL A 157 13.54 6.23 3.86
CA VAL A 157 12.55 7.14 3.27
C VAL A 157 11.98 8.00 4.41
N PRO A 158 12.13 9.32 4.37
CA PRO A 158 11.68 10.19 5.46
C PRO A 158 10.17 10.40 5.47
N GLY A 159 9.69 10.87 6.61
CA GLY A 159 8.32 11.35 6.78
C GLY A 159 7.33 10.32 7.32
N ARG A 160 6.23 10.85 7.88
CA ARG A 160 5.20 10.03 8.54
C ARG A 160 4.49 9.07 7.59
N PHE A 161 4.33 9.45 6.32
CA PHE A 161 3.74 8.56 5.30
C PHE A 161 4.56 7.30 5.07
N SER A 162 5.88 7.39 5.20
CA SER A 162 6.77 6.24 5.06
C SER A 162 6.55 5.23 6.19
N VAL A 163 6.22 5.71 7.39
CA VAL A 163 5.85 4.84 8.51
C VAL A 163 4.56 4.09 8.22
N TYR A 164 3.50 4.76 7.77
CA TYR A 164 2.25 4.07 7.40
C TYR A 164 2.48 3.04 6.30
N ASN A 165 3.23 3.39 5.24
CA ASN A 165 3.51 2.47 4.14
C ASN A 165 4.34 1.25 4.59
N SER A 166 5.30 1.45 5.48
CA SER A 166 6.09 0.33 6.03
C SER A 166 5.29 -0.52 7.01
N LEU A 167 4.36 0.06 7.81
CA LEU A 167 3.43 -0.72 8.63
C LEU A 167 2.54 -1.62 7.78
N VAL A 168 2.05 -1.13 6.63
CA VAL A 168 1.33 -1.97 5.66
C VAL A 168 2.20 -3.12 5.18
N ALA A 169 3.45 -2.83 4.78
CA ALA A 169 4.37 -3.88 4.31
C ALA A 169 4.65 -4.92 5.41
N ILE A 170 4.85 -4.48 6.65
CA ILE A 170 5.02 -5.36 7.82
C ILE A 170 3.79 -6.25 8.00
N ALA A 171 2.59 -5.69 8.04
CA ALA A 171 1.36 -6.45 8.21
C ALA A 171 1.14 -7.47 7.07
N VAL A 172 1.40 -7.09 5.81
CA VAL A 172 1.35 -8.02 4.68
C VAL A 172 2.37 -9.15 4.83
N CYS A 173 3.61 -8.84 5.20
CA CYS A 173 4.67 -9.83 5.37
C CYS A 173 4.37 -10.84 6.48
N GLU A 174 3.68 -10.44 7.56
CA GLU A 174 3.23 -11.35 8.61
C GLU A 174 2.28 -12.43 8.07
N HIS A 175 1.37 -12.10 7.15
CA HIS A 175 0.49 -13.09 6.48
C HIS A 175 1.29 -14.12 5.68
N PHE A 176 2.45 -13.74 5.13
CA PHE A 176 3.34 -14.63 4.38
C PHE A 176 4.45 -15.25 5.25
N LYS A 177 4.44 -15.02 6.56
CA LYS A 177 5.41 -15.56 7.53
C LYS A 177 6.86 -15.22 7.18
N VAL A 178 7.09 -14.02 6.66
CA VAL A 178 8.44 -13.49 6.43
C VAL A 178 9.11 -13.27 7.77
N SER A 179 10.38 -13.66 7.88
CA SER A 179 11.10 -13.49 9.16
C SER A 179 11.32 -11.99 9.47
N GLN A 180 11.32 -11.64 10.76
CA GLN A 180 11.60 -10.25 11.17
C GLN A 180 12.99 -9.79 10.72
N GLU A 181 13.96 -10.68 10.61
CA GLU A 181 15.30 -10.38 10.15
C GLU A 181 15.28 -9.97 8.68
N ASP A 182 14.64 -10.76 7.81
CA ASP A 182 14.50 -10.46 6.39
C ASP A 182 13.71 -9.18 6.15
N LEU A 183 12.63 -9.00 6.93
CA LEU A 183 11.79 -7.81 6.86
C LEU A 183 12.59 -6.53 7.22
N LYS A 184 13.34 -6.56 8.33
CA LYS A 184 14.22 -5.45 8.74
C LYS A 184 15.29 -5.16 7.69
N ALA A 185 15.89 -6.19 7.12
CA ALA A 185 16.91 -6.05 6.09
C ALA A 185 16.34 -5.40 4.82
N ALA A 186 15.15 -5.85 4.38
CA ALA A 186 14.47 -5.28 3.21
C ALA A 186 14.06 -3.81 3.43
N LEU A 187 13.48 -3.49 4.57
CA LEU A 187 13.02 -2.13 4.90
C LEU A 187 14.16 -1.10 4.93
N LYS A 188 15.37 -1.50 5.36
CA LYS A 188 16.55 -0.62 5.38
C LYS A 188 17.05 -0.19 4.00
N VAL A 189 16.79 -0.98 2.96
CA VAL A 189 17.32 -0.75 1.61
C VAL A 189 16.22 -0.33 0.62
N VAL A 190 14.96 -0.32 1.05
CA VAL A 190 13.86 0.05 0.18
C VAL A 190 13.98 1.52 -0.23
N LYS A 191 13.86 1.78 -1.53
CA LYS A 191 13.79 3.13 -2.11
C LYS A 191 12.60 3.20 -3.05
N THR A 192 11.85 4.28 -2.94
CA THR A 192 10.70 4.50 -3.81
C THR A 192 11.08 5.49 -4.90
N LYS A 193 11.22 4.99 -6.12
CA LYS A 193 11.55 5.81 -7.29
C LYS A 193 10.51 6.92 -7.48
N GLY A 194 10.98 8.15 -7.73
CA GLY A 194 10.12 9.32 -7.92
C GLY A 194 9.52 9.87 -6.62
N ARG A 195 9.96 9.42 -5.45
CA ARG A 195 9.51 9.91 -4.14
C ARG A 195 10.70 10.22 -3.25
N ILE A 196 10.90 11.52 -2.94
CA ILE A 196 11.95 12.01 -2.00
C ILE A 196 13.32 11.38 -2.31
N GLU A 197 13.75 11.47 -3.56
CA GLU A 197 15.08 11.02 -3.96
C GLU A 197 16.12 12.09 -3.58
N MET A 198 17.20 11.67 -2.93
CA MET A 198 18.34 12.56 -2.72
C MET A 198 19.09 12.73 -4.03
N ILE A 199 19.16 13.97 -4.52
CA ILE A 199 19.92 14.35 -5.71
C ILE A 199 21.21 15.01 -5.25
N LYS A 200 22.33 14.37 -5.51
CA LYS A 200 23.65 14.98 -5.26
C LYS A 200 23.90 16.06 -6.31
N VAL A 201 23.83 17.32 -5.90
CA VAL A 201 24.08 18.47 -6.79
C VAL A 201 25.56 18.85 -6.83
N SER A 202 26.27 18.76 -5.68
CA SER A 202 27.72 18.96 -5.56
C SER A 202 28.22 18.22 -4.32
N ASP A 203 29.55 18.25 -4.09
CA ASP A 203 30.13 17.68 -2.87
C ASP A 203 29.82 18.50 -1.61
N ASP A 204 29.36 19.75 -1.78
CA ASP A 204 29.04 20.69 -0.70
C ASP A 204 27.56 20.69 -0.32
N PHE A 205 26.69 20.08 -1.14
CA PHE A 205 25.23 20.02 -0.93
C PHE A 205 24.70 18.61 -1.18
N ILE A 206 23.91 18.12 -0.24
CA ILE A 206 23.16 16.86 -0.33
C ILE A 206 21.67 17.20 -0.45
#